data_a5a11eb3a3873bb0ca38198c9c29e1a8
#
_entry.id   a5a11eb3a3873bb0ca38198c9c29e1a8
#
_cell.length_a   1.000
_cell.length_b   1.000
_cell.length_c   1.000
_cell.angle_alpha   90.00
_cell.angle_beta   90.00
_cell.angle_gamma   90.00
#
_symmetry.space_group_name_H-M   'P 1'
#
loop_
_entity.id
_entity.type
_entity.pdbx_description
1 polymer ?
#
loop_
_entity_poly.entity_id
_entity_poly.type
_entity_poly.pdbx_seq_one_letter_code
_entity_poly.pdbx_strand_id
1 'polypeptide(L)'
;MSHPHPDLGLPPVLADGALRVIALGGLGEIGRNMTVFEHAGRLLIVDCGVLFPEVDQPGIDLILPDFSYLRDRLDDIEAVVLTHGHEDHLGAVPYLLRERRDIPIIGSRFTLALLAAKLKEHRITPVLVEVAEEETRQLGPFGLEFFAVNHSIPDALAVAIRTQAGVVLHTGDFKMDQLPLDGRLTDLGGFARLGREGIDLLLSDSTNAEQPGFVTSERDIAPVLDDVVRTSAGRVIVACFASHVHRVQAVIDAAERHGRHVTFVGRSMVRNMGVARELGFLRVPPGVLVDMKDVESLPDNRVVLISTGSQGEPLSALSRMANRSHHQIRIAAQDTVVLASSLIPGNENAVYRVINGLSRWGARVVHKGVAKVHVSGHASAGELLYLLNATRPSNVMPVHGEWRHLRAHAELAHLTGVPRERIVLAEDGVVVDLVDGKASIVGAVPCGYVFVDGMEVGDVTETTLKDRRILGDEGFISVTLAVDSVTGKIVGGPDISARGFSDDRSAFDPVKALIEAELDRAAGEGVADAHQIAQTVRRIVGRWVNDTYRRRPMIIPVVVEV
;
A
#
# COMPACT_ATOMS: atom_id res chain seq x y z
N MET A 1 -19.07 8.50 5.04
CA MET A 1 -18.14 8.30 3.90
C MET A 1 -17.99 9.63 3.22
N SER A 2 -16.78 10.15 3.14
CA SER A 2 -16.51 11.39 2.41
C SER A 2 -16.58 11.06 0.91
N HIS A 3 -17.36 11.82 0.18
CA HIS A 3 -17.40 11.75 -1.28
C HIS A 3 -16.14 12.44 -1.80
N PRO A 4 -15.31 11.81 -2.65
CA PRO A 4 -14.05 12.39 -3.11
C PRO A 4 -14.23 13.71 -3.90
N HIS A 5 -15.38 13.86 -4.54
CA HIS A 5 -15.80 15.09 -5.21
C HIS A 5 -17.18 15.51 -4.68
N PRO A 6 -17.25 16.28 -3.61
CA PRO A 6 -18.51 16.64 -2.97
C PRO A 6 -19.49 17.40 -3.90
N ASP A 7 -18.97 18.01 -4.96
CA ASP A 7 -19.76 18.74 -5.95
C ASP A 7 -20.30 17.85 -7.09
N LEU A 8 -19.86 16.57 -7.16
CA LEU A 8 -20.38 15.61 -8.14
C LEU A 8 -21.56 14.84 -7.55
N GLY A 9 -22.67 14.83 -8.29
CA GLY A 9 -23.82 13.98 -7.97
C GLY A 9 -23.57 12.52 -8.33
N LEU A 10 -24.58 11.67 -8.04
CA LEU A 10 -24.58 10.28 -8.51
C LEU A 10 -24.53 10.24 -10.04
N PRO A 11 -23.84 9.25 -10.63
CA PRO A 11 -23.74 9.11 -12.07
C PRO A 11 -25.14 8.80 -12.67
N PRO A 12 -25.41 9.22 -13.89
CA PRO A 12 -26.62 8.81 -14.61
C PRO A 12 -26.58 7.30 -14.89
N VAL A 13 -27.71 6.75 -15.30
CA VAL A 13 -27.75 5.37 -15.83
C VAL A 13 -26.81 5.29 -17.04
N LEU A 14 -25.98 4.25 -17.08
CA LEU A 14 -25.06 4.04 -18.19
C LEU A 14 -25.83 3.87 -19.51
N ALA A 15 -25.45 4.64 -20.51
CA ALA A 15 -26.09 4.58 -21.84
C ALA A 15 -25.80 3.22 -22.51
N ASP A 16 -26.74 2.76 -23.35
CA ASP A 16 -26.54 1.55 -24.13
C ASP A 16 -25.29 1.66 -25.00
N GLY A 17 -24.47 0.60 -24.98
CA GLY A 17 -23.23 0.55 -25.74
C GLY A 17 -22.06 1.33 -25.13
N ALA A 18 -22.27 2.11 -24.08
CA ALA A 18 -21.21 2.84 -23.38
C ALA A 18 -20.40 1.95 -22.44
N LEU A 19 -19.20 2.40 -22.10
CA LEU A 19 -18.33 1.77 -21.08
C LEU A 19 -18.15 2.77 -19.93
N ARG A 20 -18.37 2.31 -18.70
CA ARG A 20 -18.08 3.07 -17.47
C ARG A 20 -16.82 2.57 -16.82
N VAL A 21 -15.99 3.49 -16.35
CA VAL A 21 -14.73 3.24 -15.64
C VAL A 21 -14.77 3.92 -14.28
N ILE A 22 -14.51 3.18 -13.22
CA ILE A 22 -14.51 3.69 -11.84
C ILE A 22 -13.27 3.14 -11.15
N ALA A 23 -12.35 4.00 -10.73
CA ALA A 23 -11.29 3.59 -9.81
C ALA A 23 -11.84 3.61 -8.38
N LEU A 24 -11.73 2.48 -7.69
CA LEU A 24 -12.04 2.34 -6.26
C LEU A 24 -10.77 2.44 -5.39
N GLY A 25 -9.63 2.72 -6.01
CA GLY A 25 -8.32 2.93 -5.41
C GLY A 25 -7.26 3.16 -6.47
N GLY A 26 -6.12 3.77 -6.06
CA GLY A 26 -4.97 4.03 -6.91
C GLY A 26 -4.95 5.41 -7.59
N LEU A 27 -5.88 6.29 -7.27
CA LEU A 27 -5.90 7.67 -7.77
C LEU A 27 -5.68 8.66 -6.63
N GLY A 28 -4.66 9.50 -6.75
CA GLY A 28 -4.25 10.43 -5.69
C GLY A 28 -3.39 9.79 -4.61
N GLU A 29 -3.10 8.51 -4.74
CA GLU A 29 -2.29 7.69 -3.82
C GLU A 29 -1.47 6.64 -4.60
N ILE A 30 -0.52 5.96 -3.94
CA ILE A 30 0.24 4.84 -4.50
C ILE A 30 -0.12 3.58 -3.70
N GLY A 31 -0.96 2.75 -4.28
CA GLY A 31 -1.47 1.52 -3.66
C GLY A 31 -2.98 1.38 -3.79
N ARG A 32 -3.53 0.31 -3.22
CA ARG A 32 -4.98 0.01 -3.21
C ARG A 32 -5.61 0.00 -4.61
N ASN A 33 -4.82 -0.37 -5.62
CA ASN A 33 -5.26 -0.30 -7.01
C ASN A 33 -6.46 -1.21 -7.26
N MET A 34 -7.54 -0.62 -7.76
CA MET A 34 -8.75 -1.35 -8.15
C MET A 34 -9.55 -0.50 -9.12
N THR A 35 -9.68 -0.97 -10.36
CA THR A 35 -10.46 -0.29 -11.39
C THR A 35 -11.61 -1.20 -11.86
N VAL A 36 -12.83 -0.69 -11.80
CA VAL A 36 -14.05 -1.36 -12.25
C VAL A 36 -14.44 -0.86 -13.62
N PHE A 37 -14.70 -1.78 -14.54
CA PHE A 37 -15.24 -1.53 -15.88
C PHE A 37 -16.67 -2.10 -15.94
N GLU A 38 -17.64 -1.27 -16.30
CA GLU A 38 -19.03 -1.66 -16.46
C GLU A 38 -19.47 -1.49 -17.92
N HIS A 39 -19.95 -2.57 -18.51
CA HIS A 39 -20.50 -2.57 -19.87
C HIS A 39 -21.65 -3.59 -19.98
N ALA A 40 -22.75 -3.21 -20.63
CA ALA A 40 -23.91 -4.07 -20.84
C ALA A 40 -24.41 -4.78 -19.56
N GLY A 41 -24.40 -4.07 -18.42
CA GLY A 41 -24.83 -4.58 -17.12
C GLY A 41 -23.86 -5.55 -16.44
N ARG A 42 -22.67 -5.82 -17.01
CA ARG A 42 -21.64 -6.71 -16.47
C ARG A 42 -20.43 -5.90 -15.98
N LEU A 43 -19.69 -6.47 -15.05
CA LEU A 43 -18.52 -5.84 -14.41
C LEU A 43 -17.25 -6.66 -14.68
N LEU A 44 -16.18 -5.96 -15.01
CA LEU A 44 -14.81 -6.49 -15.02
C LEU A 44 -13.98 -5.65 -14.05
N ILE A 45 -13.15 -6.29 -13.25
CA ILE A 45 -12.27 -5.61 -12.30
C ILE A 45 -10.83 -5.82 -12.75
N VAL A 46 -10.04 -4.74 -12.79
CA VAL A 46 -8.59 -4.80 -12.98
C VAL A 46 -7.92 -4.40 -11.67
N ASP A 47 -7.18 -5.35 -11.12
CA ASP A 47 -6.52 -5.32 -9.82
C ASP A 47 -7.49 -5.23 -8.62
N CYS A 48 -7.01 -5.61 -7.45
CA CYS A 48 -7.72 -5.53 -6.18
C CYS A 48 -6.66 -5.52 -5.06
N GLY A 49 -6.03 -4.37 -4.88
CA GLY A 49 -4.86 -4.19 -4.04
C GLY A 49 -5.15 -3.59 -2.67
N VAL A 50 -4.11 -3.52 -1.84
CA VAL A 50 -4.15 -2.85 -0.53
C VAL A 50 -3.26 -1.61 -0.54
N LEU A 51 -3.55 -0.69 0.39
CA LEU A 51 -2.66 0.38 0.79
C LEU A 51 -2.14 0.08 2.21
N PHE A 52 -0.87 0.38 2.46
CA PHE A 52 -0.30 0.27 3.79
C PHE A 52 -0.55 1.56 4.58
N PRO A 53 -0.85 1.44 5.89
CA PRO A 53 -1.16 2.61 6.70
C PRO A 53 0.06 3.51 6.91
N GLU A 54 -0.21 4.81 7.05
CA GLU A 54 0.78 5.81 7.43
C GLU A 54 0.90 5.94 8.97
N VAL A 55 1.85 6.76 9.41
CA VAL A 55 2.14 6.97 10.85
C VAL A 55 0.95 7.55 11.61
N ASP A 56 0.11 8.30 10.95
CA ASP A 56 -1.09 8.93 11.52
C ASP A 56 -2.31 7.98 11.62
N GLN A 57 -2.16 6.71 11.22
CA GLN A 57 -3.17 5.65 11.27
C GLN A 57 -2.77 4.53 12.27
N PRO A 58 -2.63 4.84 13.57
CA PRO A 58 -2.09 3.89 14.54
C PRO A 58 -3.00 2.67 14.72
N GLY A 59 -2.41 1.47 14.68
CA GLY A 59 -3.09 0.20 14.88
C GLY A 59 -3.82 -0.33 13.65
N ILE A 60 -3.66 0.31 12.48
CA ILE A 60 -4.18 -0.22 11.22
C ILE A 60 -3.11 -1.12 10.60
N ASP A 61 -3.52 -2.28 10.13
CA ASP A 61 -2.64 -3.22 9.43
C ASP A 61 -2.63 -2.99 7.91
N LEU A 62 -3.82 -2.77 7.32
CA LEU A 62 -4.02 -2.60 5.89
C LEU A 62 -5.23 -1.67 5.64
N ILE A 63 -5.26 -1.07 4.45
CA ILE A 63 -6.39 -0.30 3.95
C ILE A 63 -6.87 -0.95 2.64
N LEU A 64 -8.15 -1.26 2.56
CA LEU A 64 -8.80 -1.91 1.41
C LEU A 64 -9.55 -0.89 0.55
N PRO A 65 -9.80 -1.20 -0.73
CA PRO A 65 -10.83 -0.52 -1.51
C PRO A 65 -12.21 -0.63 -0.84
N ASP A 66 -13.04 0.36 -1.03
CA ASP A 66 -14.44 0.30 -0.59
C ASP A 66 -15.28 -0.49 -1.61
N PHE A 67 -15.68 -1.70 -1.24
CA PHE A 67 -16.50 -2.58 -2.09
C PHE A 67 -17.98 -2.21 -2.10
N SER A 68 -18.40 -1.10 -1.46
CA SER A 68 -19.81 -0.71 -1.35
C SER A 68 -20.51 -0.60 -2.71
N TYR A 69 -19.81 -0.09 -3.73
CA TYR A 69 -20.33 -0.03 -5.09
C TYR A 69 -20.62 -1.41 -5.72
N LEU A 70 -19.88 -2.43 -5.30
CA LEU A 70 -19.98 -3.80 -5.85
C LEU A 70 -20.96 -4.67 -5.08
N ARG A 71 -21.30 -4.31 -3.83
CA ARG A 71 -21.98 -5.22 -2.88
C ARG A 71 -23.30 -5.77 -3.40
N ASP A 72 -24.11 -4.94 -4.04
CA ASP A 72 -25.39 -5.38 -4.62
C ASP A 72 -25.25 -5.94 -6.05
N ARG A 73 -24.03 -5.99 -6.58
CA ARG A 73 -23.69 -6.33 -7.96
C ARG A 73 -22.62 -7.42 -8.09
N LEU A 74 -22.34 -8.13 -7.00
CA LEU A 74 -21.31 -9.19 -7.00
C LEU A 74 -21.57 -10.24 -8.09
N ASP A 75 -22.85 -10.56 -8.40
CA ASP A 75 -23.24 -11.51 -9.43
C ASP A 75 -23.01 -11.00 -10.86
N ASP A 76 -22.82 -9.70 -11.02
CA ASP A 76 -22.49 -9.10 -12.31
C ASP A 76 -20.99 -9.20 -12.65
N ILE A 77 -20.14 -9.52 -11.67
CA ILE A 77 -18.69 -9.58 -11.87
C ILE A 77 -18.32 -10.81 -12.70
N GLU A 78 -17.76 -10.58 -13.88
CA GLU A 78 -17.24 -11.62 -14.77
C GLU A 78 -15.91 -12.19 -14.27
N ALA A 79 -14.99 -11.33 -13.86
CA ALA A 79 -13.69 -11.71 -13.30
C ALA A 79 -12.97 -10.52 -12.64
N VAL A 80 -11.93 -10.86 -11.87
CA VAL A 80 -10.84 -9.94 -11.51
C VAL A 80 -9.61 -10.29 -12.34
N VAL A 81 -9.09 -9.34 -13.09
CA VAL A 81 -7.83 -9.45 -13.84
C VAL A 81 -6.73 -8.84 -13.02
N LEU A 82 -5.70 -9.60 -12.70
CA LEU A 82 -4.52 -9.13 -11.98
C LEU A 82 -3.39 -8.84 -12.96
N THR A 83 -2.90 -7.61 -12.94
CA THR A 83 -1.80 -7.17 -13.78
C THR A 83 -0.48 -7.80 -13.34
N HIS A 84 -0.23 -7.88 -12.04
CA HIS A 84 0.98 -8.47 -11.47
C HIS A 84 0.83 -8.80 -9.96
N GLY A 85 1.88 -9.37 -9.37
CA GLY A 85 1.84 -9.99 -8.05
C GLY A 85 2.21 -9.10 -6.86
N HIS A 86 2.18 -7.77 -6.96
CA HIS A 86 2.40 -6.88 -5.83
C HIS A 86 1.16 -6.76 -4.93
N GLU A 87 1.38 -6.46 -3.65
CA GLU A 87 0.31 -6.38 -2.64
C GLU A 87 -0.69 -5.26 -2.93
N ASP A 88 -0.24 -4.16 -3.47
CA ASP A 88 -1.07 -3.02 -3.87
C ASP A 88 -1.90 -3.27 -5.14
N HIS A 89 -1.78 -4.48 -5.74
CA HIS A 89 -2.57 -4.94 -6.87
C HIS A 89 -3.37 -6.22 -6.57
N LEU A 90 -2.91 -7.09 -5.64
CA LEU A 90 -3.62 -8.34 -5.33
C LEU A 90 -4.02 -8.48 -3.85
N GLY A 91 -3.51 -7.60 -2.98
CA GLY A 91 -3.59 -7.76 -1.54
C GLY A 91 -5.00 -7.79 -0.95
N ALA A 92 -5.97 -7.13 -1.60
CA ALA A 92 -7.37 -7.10 -1.16
C ALA A 92 -8.24 -8.23 -1.76
N VAL A 93 -7.74 -9.02 -2.70
CA VAL A 93 -8.47 -10.17 -3.29
C VAL A 93 -9.04 -11.12 -2.22
N PRO A 94 -8.32 -11.49 -1.15
CA PRO A 94 -8.89 -12.35 -0.11
C PRO A 94 -10.13 -11.77 0.56
N TYR A 95 -10.22 -10.46 0.66
CA TYR A 95 -11.35 -9.76 1.28
C TYR A 95 -12.55 -9.71 0.33
N LEU A 96 -12.34 -9.43 -0.95
CA LEU A 96 -13.38 -9.49 -1.98
C LEU A 96 -13.94 -10.92 -2.10
N LEU A 97 -13.09 -11.94 -2.07
CA LEU A 97 -13.52 -13.36 -2.13
C LEU A 97 -14.22 -13.85 -0.84
N ARG A 98 -14.22 -13.08 0.25
CA ARG A 98 -15.13 -13.36 1.39
C ARG A 98 -16.56 -12.96 1.09
N GLU A 99 -16.77 -11.91 0.29
CA GLU A 99 -18.10 -11.47 -0.15
C GLU A 99 -18.68 -12.46 -1.18
N ARG A 100 -17.86 -12.88 -2.19
CA ARG A 100 -18.22 -13.87 -3.19
C ARG A 100 -17.03 -14.73 -3.58
N ARG A 101 -17.08 -16.04 -3.27
CA ARG A 101 -15.93 -16.96 -3.35
C ARG A 101 -15.60 -17.46 -4.76
N ASP A 102 -16.55 -17.45 -5.66
CA ASP A 102 -16.47 -18.06 -6.99
C ASP A 102 -16.13 -17.05 -8.10
N ILE A 103 -15.79 -15.81 -7.76
CA ILE A 103 -15.29 -14.83 -8.73
C ILE A 103 -14.01 -15.37 -9.37
N PRO A 104 -13.96 -15.54 -10.71
CA PRO A 104 -12.75 -15.96 -11.39
C PRO A 104 -11.63 -14.92 -11.26
N ILE A 105 -10.42 -15.37 -10.96
CA ILE A 105 -9.24 -14.50 -10.91
C ILE A 105 -8.33 -14.87 -12.07
N ILE A 106 -8.07 -13.91 -12.94
CA ILE A 106 -7.27 -14.06 -14.15
C ILE A 106 -5.92 -13.37 -13.93
N GLY A 107 -4.84 -14.01 -14.32
CA GLY A 107 -3.50 -13.39 -14.23
C GLY A 107 -2.43 -14.31 -14.78
N SER A 108 -1.21 -13.82 -14.77
CA SER A 108 -0.03 -14.60 -15.17
C SER A 108 0.29 -15.69 -14.14
N ARG A 109 1.05 -16.68 -14.58
CA ARG A 109 1.42 -17.84 -13.76
C ARG A 109 2.05 -17.47 -12.43
N PHE A 110 2.98 -16.52 -12.42
CA PHE A 110 3.66 -16.10 -11.19
C PHE A 110 2.72 -15.32 -10.27
N THR A 111 1.94 -14.40 -10.83
CA THR A 111 0.93 -13.62 -10.09
C THR A 111 -0.09 -14.52 -9.38
N LEU A 112 -0.65 -15.49 -10.11
CA LEU A 112 -1.63 -16.42 -9.54
C LEU A 112 -1.02 -17.34 -8.49
N ALA A 113 0.24 -17.75 -8.62
CA ALA A 113 0.91 -18.58 -7.62
C ALA A 113 1.16 -17.81 -6.31
N LEU A 114 1.54 -16.54 -6.39
CA LEU A 114 1.65 -15.67 -5.20
C LEU A 114 0.29 -15.48 -4.53
N LEU A 115 -0.76 -15.21 -5.32
CA LEU A 115 -2.12 -15.09 -4.80
C LEU A 115 -2.59 -16.39 -4.16
N ALA A 116 -2.37 -17.54 -4.79
CA ALA A 116 -2.78 -18.84 -4.25
C ALA A 116 -2.14 -19.12 -2.90
N ALA A 117 -0.85 -18.78 -2.73
CA ALA A 117 -0.15 -18.90 -1.46
C ALA A 117 -0.79 -18.01 -0.37
N LYS A 118 -1.19 -16.77 -0.73
CA LYS A 118 -1.89 -15.85 0.16
C LYS A 118 -3.31 -16.35 0.52
N LEU A 119 -4.08 -16.79 -0.47
CA LEU A 119 -5.45 -17.29 -0.26
C LEU A 119 -5.49 -18.53 0.62
N LYS A 120 -4.47 -19.37 0.57
CA LYS A 120 -4.31 -20.52 1.48
C LYS A 120 -4.24 -20.08 2.94
N GLU A 121 -3.56 -18.98 3.25
CA GLU A 121 -3.53 -18.41 4.61
C GLU A 121 -4.93 -17.95 5.06
N HIS A 122 -5.75 -17.46 4.13
CA HIS A 122 -7.15 -17.07 4.36
C HIS A 122 -8.15 -18.23 4.27
N ARG A 123 -7.71 -19.46 3.99
CA ARG A 123 -8.55 -20.66 3.82
C ARG A 123 -9.60 -20.49 2.71
N ILE A 124 -9.23 -19.85 1.63
CA ILE A 124 -10.07 -19.64 0.44
C ILE A 124 -9.52 -20.50 -0.70
N THR A 125 -10.40 -21.25 -1.35
CA THR A 125 -10.09 -21.98 -2.58
C THR A 125 -10.59 -21.15 -3.75
N PRO A 126 -9.70 -20.54 -4.55
CA PRO A 126 -10.08 -19.65 -5.65
C PRO A 126 -10.38 -20.39 -6.93
N VAL A 127 -11.10 -19.71 -7.85
CA VAL A 127 -11.16 -20.06 -9.26
C VAL A 127 -10.07 -19.28 -10.00
N LEU A 128 -8.97 -19.93 -10.35
CA LEU A 128 -7.83 -19.30 -11.02
C LEU A 128 -7.83 -19.63 -12.51
N VAL A 129 -7.60 -18.61 -13.33
CA VAL A 129 -7.49 -18.70 -14.79
C VAL A 129 -6.16 -18.12 -15.21
N GLU A 130 -5.21 -19.00 -15.54
CA GLU A 130 -3.90 -18.59 -16.02
C GLU A 130 -3.99 -18.05 -17.45
N VAL A 131 -3.29 -16.95 -17.72
CA VAL A 131 -3.14 -16.36 -19.05
C VAL A 131 -1.67 -16.01 -19.30
N ALA A 132 -1.30 -16.04 -20.56
CA ALA A 132 0.01 -15.62 -21.04
C ALA A 132 -0.07 -14.31 -21.84
N GLU A 133 1.09 -13.71 -22.09
CA GLU A 133 1.22 -12.63 -23.06
C GLU A 133 0.75 -13.07 -24.45
N GLU A 134 0.23 -12.15 -25.25
CA GLU A 134 -0.38 -12.37 -26.57
C GLU A 134 -1.69 -13.21 -26.54
N GLU A 135 -2.12 -13.69 -25.38
CA GLU A 135 -3.36 -14.45 -25.25
C GLU A 135 -4.57 -13.51 -25.30
N THR A 136 -5.66 -14.00 -25.88
CA THR A 136 -6.95 -13.32 -25.91
C THR A 136 -8.01 -14.14 -25.19
N ARG A 137 -8.93 -13.46 -24.48
CA ARG A 137 -10.06 -14.09 -23.77
C ARG A 137 -11.33 -13.31 -23.97
N GLN A 138 -12.44 -14.01 -24.14
CA GLN A 138 -13.77 -13.40 -24.11
C GLN A 138 -14.45 -13.70 -22.77
N LEU A 139 -14.91 -12.66 -22.08
CA LEU A 139 -15.61 -12.74 -20.79
C LEU A 139 -16.87 -11.89 -20.85
N GLY A 140 -18.02 -12.55 -21.02
CA GLY A 140 -19.26 -11.80 -21.23
C GLY A 140 -19.09 -10.78 -22.35
N PRO A 141 -19.37 -9.49 -22.11
CA PRO A 141 -19.24 -8.44 -23.13
C PRO A 141 -17.80 -7.90 -23.29
N PHE A 142 -16.81 -8.42 -22.54
CA PHE A 142 -15.43 -7.93 -22.55
C PHE A 142 -14.52 -8.88 -23.35
N GLY A 143 -13.85 -8.37 -24.39
CA GLY A 143 -12.75 -9.05 -25.05
C GLY A 143 -11.42 -8.57 -24.43
N LEU A 144 -10.61 -9.50 -23.93
CA LEU A 144 -9.33 -9.19 -23.30
C LEU A 144 -8.16 -9.61 -24.18
N GLU A 145 -7.10 -8.85 -24.18
CA GLU A 145 -5.82 -9.16 -24.81
C GLU A 145 -4.69 -8.75 -23.88
N PHE A 146 -3.71 -9.64 -23.66
CA PHE A 146 -2.65 -9.43 -22.67
C PHE A 146 -1.31 -9.15 -23.34
N PHE A 147 -0.56 -8.22 -22.76
CA PHE A 147 0.76 -7.79 -23.26
C PHE A 147 1.80 -7.92 -22.16
N ALA A 148 3.00 -8.36 -22.54
CA ALA A 148 4.15 -8.33 -21.63
C ALA A 148 4.51 -6.90 -21.24
N VAL A 149 4.78 -6.66 -19.96
CA VAL A 149 5.40 -5.43 -19.46
C VAL A 149 6.52 -5.75 -18.49
N ASN A 150 7.58 -4.93 -18.50
CA ASN A 150 8.60 -5.00 -17.47
C ASN A 150 8.10 -4.29 -16.20
N HIS A 151 8.40 -4.86 -15.06
CA HIS A 151 8.25 -4.21 -13.77
C HIS A 151 9.33 -4.70 -12.80
N SER A 152 9.23 -4.39 -11.51
CA SER A 152 10.13 -4.89 -10.47
C SER A 152 9.85 -6.34 -10.06
N ILE A 153 8.80 -6.94 -10.58
CA ILE A 153 8.38 -8.33 -10.39
C ILE A 153 8.27 -9.01 -11.75
N PRO A 154 8.64 -10.30 -11.88
CA PRO A 154 8.45 -11.03 -13.12
C PRO A 154 7.00 -11.20 -13.53
N ASP A 155 6.78 -11.48 -14.81
CA ASP A 155 5.51 -11.96 -15.37
C ASP A 155 4.36 -10.94 -15.29
N ALA A 156 4.67 -9.63 -15.21
CA ALA A 156 3.67 -8.56 -15.22
C ALA A 156 3.03 -8.39 -16.60
N LEU A 157 1.73 -8.06 -16.62
CA LEU A 157 0.91 -7.92 -17.82
C LEU A 157 0.21 -6.57 -17.87
N ALA A 158 0.14 -5.96 -19.05
CA ALA A 158 -0.87 -4.98 -19.41
C ALA A 158 -2.06 -5.70 -20.04
N VAL A 159 -3.25 -5.08 -20.00
CA VAL A 159 -4.47 -5.64 -20.58
C VAL A 159 -5.19 -4.62 -21.46
N ALA A 160 -5.51 -5.01 -22.71
CA ALA A 160 -6.47 -4.30 -23.54
C ALA A 160 -7.86 -4.90 -23.33
N ILE A 161 -8.84 -4.02 -23.12
CA ILE A 161 -10.25 -4.37 -22.89
C ILE A 161 -11.04 -3.84 -24.08
N ARG A 162 -11.63 -4.75 -24.85
CA ARG A 162 -12.43 -4.45 -26.03
C ARG A 162 -13.91 -4.59 -25.70
N THR A 163 -14.69 -3.56 -25.99
CA THR A 163 -16.14 -3.52 -25.81
C THR A 163 -16.78 -2.86 -27.02
N GLN A 164 -18.10 -2.78 -27.04
CA GLN A 164 -18.80 -2.02 -28.07
C GLN A 164 -18.47 -0.51 -28.01
N ALA A 165 -18.11 0.01 -26.83
CA ALA A 165 -17.73 1.43 -26.65
C ALA A 165 -16.36 1.76 -27.21
N GLY A 166 -15.53 0.76 -27.50
CA GLY A 166 -14.16 0.93 -28.01
C GLY A 166 -13.12 0.09 -27.26
N VAL A 167 -11.87 0.48 -27.40
CA VAL A 167 -10.70 -0.21 -26.84
C VAL A 167 -10.09 0.61 -25.72
N VAL A 168 -9.97 -0.01 -24.55
CA VAL A 168 -9.25 0.55 -23.40
C VAL A 168 -7.96 -0.21 -23.19
N LEU A 169 -6.83 0.47 -23.04
CA LEU A 169 -5.56 -0.13 -22.62
C LEU A 169 -5.27 0.26 -21.17
N HIS A 170 -5.14 -0.73 -20.30
CA HIS A 170 -4.64 -0.57 -18.93
C HIS A 170 -3.24 -1.14 -18.84
N THR A 171 -2.24 -0.30 -18.54
CA THR A 171 -0.82 -0.74 -18.58
C THR A 171 -0.46 -1.65 -17.41
N GLY A 172 -1.21 -1.62 -16.30
CA GLY A 172 -0.65 -2.03 -15.02
C GLY A 172 0.58 -1.20 -14.70
N ASP A 173 1.39 -1.63 -13.75
CA ASP A 173 2.69 -1.03 -13.46
C ASP A 173 3.72 -1.48 -14.47
N PHE A 174 4.46 -0.54 -15.03
CA PHE A 174 5.42 -0.88 -16.07
C PHE A 174 6.62 0.05 -16.13
N LYS A 175 7.68 -0.44 -16.76
CA LYS A 175 8.82 0.33 -17.28
C LYS A 175 9.22 -0.22 -18.64
N MET A 176 10.17 0.44 -19.29
CA MET A 176 10.70 -0.01 -20.59
C MET A 176 12.19 -0.36 -20.48
N ASP A 177 12.52 -1.34 -19.61
CA ASP A 177 13.90 -1.83 -19.51
C ASP A 177 14.30 -2.52 -20.82
N GLN A 178 15.29 -1.95 -21.51
CA GLN A 178 15.78 -2.49 -22.79
C GLN A 178 16.78 -3.64 -22.63
N LEU A 179 17.24 -3.89 -21.40
CA LEU A 179 18.21 -4.93 -21.05
C LEU A 179 17.73 -5.73 -19.82
N PRO A 180 16.50 -6.24 -19.83
CA PRO A 180 15.95 -6.93 -18.67
C PRO A 180 16.74 -8.21 -18.36
N LEU A 181 16.83 -8.58 -17.09
CA LEU A 181 17.61 -9.75 -16.64
C LEU A 181 17.02 -11.07 -17.10
N ASP A 182 15.70 -11.14 -17.27
CA ASP A 182 14.96 -12.31 -17.76
C ASP A 182 14.78 -12.35 -19.28
N GLY A 183 15.22 -11.31 -19.99
CA GLY A 183 15.07 -11.18 -21.44
C GLY A 183 13.68 -10.79 -21.92
N ARG A 184 12.71 -10.58 -21.01
CA ARG A 184 11.32 -10.26 -21.33
C ARG A 184 11.13 -8.74 -21.42
N LEU A 185 10.89 -8.25 -22.63
CA LEU A 185 10.71 -6.82 -22.91
C LEU A 185 9.24 -6.39 -22.74
N THR A 186 9.03 -5.11 -22.43
CA THR A 186 7.71 -4.49 -22.61
C THR A 186 7.33 -4.51 -24.09
N ASP A 187 6.16 -5.03 -24.42
CA ASP A 187 5.70 -5.25 -25.80
C ASP A 187 5.28 -3.94 -26.48
N LEU A 188 6.27 -3.14 -26.86
CA LEU A 188 6.05 -1.92 -27.64
C LEU A 188 5.47 -2.20 -29.04
N GLY A 189 5.75 -3.39 -29.61
CA GLY A 189 5.20 -3.82 -30.89
C GLY A 189 3.68 -4.00 -30.83
N GLY A 190 3.21 -4.70 -29.80
CA GLY A 190 1.81 -4.88 -29.50
C GLY A 190 1.09 -3.56 -29.20
N PHE A 191 1.70 -2.70 -28.40
CA PHE A 191 1.15 -1.36 -28.13
C PHE A 191 1.03 -0.50 -29.40
N ALA A 192 2.05 -0.51 -30.27
CA ALA A 192 1.99 0.20 -31.55
C ALA A 192 0.97 -0.41 -32.51
N ARG A 193 0.72 -1.72 -32.47
CA ARG A 193 -0.35 -2.38 -33.21
C ARG A 193 -1.71 -1.89 -32.72
N LEU A 194 -1.96 -1.94 -31.41
CA LEU A 194 -3.18 -1.40 -30.80
C LEU A 194 -3.39 0.08 -31.16
N GLY A 195 -2.33 0.90 -31.12
CA GLY A 195 -2.38 2.30 -31.50
C GLY A 195 -2.79 2.52 -32.96
N ARG A 196 -2.45 1.60 -33.89
CA ARG A 196 -2.93 1.63 -35.29
C ARG A 196 -4.39 1.16 -35.43
N GLU A 197 -4.82 0.24 -34.60
CA GLU A 197 -6.22 -0.21 -34.53
C GLU A 197 -7.13 0.88 -33.93
N GLY A 198 -6.60 1.68 -33.02
CA GLY A 198 -7.29 2.74 -32.28
C GLY A 198 -7.47 2.38 -30.80
N ILE A 199 -6.96 3.23 -29.92
CA ILE A 199 -7.18 3.17 -28.48
C ILE A 199 -8.06 4.34 -28.08
N ASP A 200 -9.26 4.03 -27.59
CA ASP A 200 -10.22 5.06 -27.18
C ASP A 200 -9.86 5.64 -25.82
N LEU A 201 -9.32 4.84 -24.89
CA LEU A 201 -8.90 5.30 -23.57
C LEU A 201 -7.63 4.55 -23.11
N LEU A 202 -6.62 5.30 -22.69
CA LEU A 202 -5.42 4.77 -22.06
C LEU A 202 -5.47 5.06 -20.55
N LEU A 203 -5.45 4.00 -19.72
CA LEU A 203 -5.15 4.08 -18.29
C LEU A 203 -3.69 3.66 -18.08
N SER A 204 -2.85 4.56 -17.58
CA SER A 204 -1.41 4.30 -17.51
C SER A 204 -0.79 4.73 -16.20
N ASP A 205 0.09 3.89 -15.67
CA ASP A 205 0.94 4.12 -14.49
C ASP A 205 1.60 5.50 -14.54
N SER A 206 1.50 6.25 -13.45
CA SER A 206 1.98 7.63 -13.36
C SER A 206 3.06 7.83 -12.31
N THR A 207 3.44 6.80 -11.55
CA THR A 207 4.28 6.87 -10.35
C THR A 207 5.59 7.65 -10.56
N ASN A 208 6.20 7.55 -11.72
CA ASN A 208 7.44 8.27 -12.05
C ASN A 208 7.28 9.35 -13.14
N ALA A 209 6.09 9.84 -13.40
CA ALA A 209 5.84 10.83 -14.46
C ALA A 209 6.63 12.14 -14.28
N GLU A 210 6.99 12.50 -13.04
CA GLU A 210 7.83 13.68 -12.73
C GLU A 210 9.32 13.44 -12.95
N GLN A 211 9.77 12.17 -13.07
CA GLN A 211 11.18 11.85 -13.23
C GLN A 211 11.60 12.00 -14.69
N PRO A 212 12.55 12.89 -15.01
CA PRO A 212 12.97 13.09 -16.39
C PRO A 212 13.77 11.89 -16.92
N GLY A 213 13.75 11.70 -18.23
CA GLY A 213 14.57 10.69 -18.92
C GLY A 213 13.99 9.29 -18.83
N PHE A 214 14.85 8.31 -18.62
CA PHE A 214 14.56 6.88 -18.66
C PHE A 214 15.00 6.20 -17.37
N VAL A 215 14.26 5.19 -16.94
CA VAL A 215 14.68 4.33 -15.85
C VAL A 215 15.89 3.49 -16.29
N THR A 216 16.88 3.39 -15.44
CA THR A 216 18.04 2.54 -15.71
C THR A 216 17.69 1.07 -15.56
N SER A 217 18.43 0.19 -16.30
CA SER A 217 18.21 -1.25 -16.24
C SER A 217 18.56 -1.86 -14.88
N GLU A 218 17.85 -2.91 -14.48
CA GLU A 218 18.25 -3.77 -13.35
C GLU A 218 19.65 -4.35 -13.54
N ARG A 219 20.10 -4.54 -14.78
CA ARG A 219 21.46 -4.99 -15.10
C ARG A 219 22.55 -4.08 -14.53
N ASP A 220 22.28 -2.78 -14.40
CA ASP A 220 23.25 -1.80 -13.89
C ASP A 220 23.50 -1.91 -12.37
N ILE A 221 22.64 -2.62 -11.65
CA ILE A 221 22.78 -2.84 -10.21
C ILE A 221 23.68 -4.04 -9.90
N ALA A 222 23.66 -5.05 -10.76
CA ALA A 222 24.38 -6.29 -10.53
C ALA A 222 25.89 -6.08 -10.24
N PRO A 223 26.62 -5.20 -10.95
CA PRO A 223 28.03 -4.92 -10.63
C PRO A 223 28.23 -4.30 -9.25
N VAL A 224 27.31 -3.45 -8.79
CA VAL A 224 27.39 -2.81 -7.47
C VAL A 224 27.18 -3.83 -6.37
N LEU A 225 26.18 -4.71 -6.52
CA LEU A 225 25.93 -5.81 -5.58
C LEU A 225 27.09 -6.79 -5.56
N ASP A 226 27.65 -7.12 -6.73
CA ASP A 226 28.84 -7.97 -6.85
C ASP A 226 30.05 -7.40 -6.10
N ASP A 227 30.33 -6.10 -6.28
CA ASP A 227 31.42 -5.43 -5.56
C ASP A 227 31.20 -5.42 -4.05
N VAL A 228 29.97 -5.17 -3.59
CA VAL A 228 29.63 -5.23 -2.16
C VAL A 228 29.87 -6.64 -1.61
N VAL A 229 29.39 -7.69 -2.29
CA VAL A 229 29.58 -9.10 -1.88
C VAL A 229 31.07 -9.46 -1.87
N ARG A 230 31.82 -9.04 -2.87
CA ARG A 230 33.26 -9.29 -3.00
C ARG A 230 34.08 -8.62 -1.90
N THR A 231 33.79 -7.35 -1.58
CA THR A 231 34.65 -6.51 -0.71
C THR A 231 34.29 -6.58 0.77
N SER A 232 33.14 -7.15 1.12
CA SER A 232 32.69 -7.22 2.51
C SER A 232 33.50 -8.25 3.31
N ALA A 233 34.05 -7.81 4.45
CA ALA A 233 34.88 -8.66 5.32
C ALA A 233 34.03 -9.63 6.16
N GLY A 234 32.82 -9.27 6.55
CA GLY A 234 31.86 -10.07 7.30
C GLY A 234 30.69 -10.53 6.44
N ARG A 235 29.52 -10.70 7.10
CA ARG A 235 28.27 -11.05 6.42
C ARG A 235 27.77 -9.90 5.57
N VAL A 236 27.10 -10.25 4.47
CA VAL A 236 26.33 -9.31 3.67
C VAL A 236 24.84 -9.54 3.94
N ILE A 237 24.12 -8.49 4.28
CA ILE A 237 22.68 -8.53 4.53
C ILE A 237 22.02 -7.62 3.51
N VAL A 238 21.23 -8.19 2.60
CA VAL A 238 20.53 -7.43 1.55
C VAL A 238 19.04 -7.38 1.89
N ALA A 239 18.53 -6.18 2.13
CA ALA A 239 17.12 -5.97 2.36
C ALA A 239 16.45 -5.45 1.08
N CYS A 240 15.42 -6.15 0.61
CA CYS A 240 14.62 -5.78 -0.55
C CYS A 240 13.17 -6.23 -0.38
N PHE A 241 12.30 -5.84 -1.33
CA PHE A 241 10.94 -6.36 -1.37
C PHE A 241 10.95 -7.88 -1.63
N ALA A 242 10.05 -8.59 -0.94
CA ALA A 242 9.93 -10.04 -1.08
C ALA A 242 9.42 -10.50 -2.46
N SER A 243 8.94 -9.59 -3.28
CA SER A 243 8.50 -9.80 -4.67
C SER A 243 9.62 -9.56 -5.69
N HIS A 244 10.74 -8.95 -5.30
CA HIS A 244 11.77 -8.47 -6.23
C HIS A 244 12.74 -9.59 -6.66
N VAL A 245 12.22 -10.56 -7.42
CA VAL A 245 12.94 -11.79 -7.83
C VAL A 245 14.25 -11.48 -8.56
N HIS A 246 14.24 -10.51 -9.48
CA HIS A 246 15.44 -10.12 -10.24
C HIS A 246 16.58 -9.60 -9.35
N ARG A 247 16.25 -8.83 -8.30
CA ARG A 247 17.22 -8.37 -7.32
C ARG A 247 17.81 -9.51 -6.51
N VAL A 248 16.94 -10.44 -6.07
CA VAL A 248 17.37 -11.65 -5.36
C VAL A 248 18.26 -12.52 -6.25
N GLN A 249 17.93 -12.67 -7.54
CA GLN A 249 18.77 -13.38 -8.49
C GLN A 249 20.17 -12.76 -8.62
N ALA A 250 20.25 -11.43 -8.75
CA ALA A 250 21.55 -10.73 -8.82
C ALA A 250 22.42 -10.97 -7.56
N VAL A 251 21.78 -11.01 -6.37
CA VAL A 251 22.48 -11.30 -5.10
C VAL A 251 22.95 -12.74 -5.05
N ILE A 252 22.12 -13.70 -5.48
CA ILE A 252 22.49 -15.13 -5.54
C ILE A 252 23.67 -15.35 -6.51
N ASP A 253 23.61 -14.74 -7.69
CA ASP A 253 24.68 -14.85 -8.69
C ASP A 253 26.00 -14.23 -8.18
N ALA A 254 25.94 -13.12 -7.44
CA ALA A 254 27.12 -12.54 -6.80
C ALA A 254 27.66 -13.45 -5.68
N ALA A 255 26.79 -14.02 -4.85
CA ALA A 255 27.16 -14.95 -3.79
C ALA A 255 27.85 -16.21 -4.35
N GLU A 256 27.29 -16.80 -5.42
CA GLU A 256 27.88 -17.94 -6.12
C GLU A 256 29.31 -17.63 -6.60
N ARG A 257 29.49 -16.51 -7.33
CA ARG A 257 30.81 -16.09 -7.86
C ARG A 257 31.88 -15.92 -6.78
N HIS A 258 31.47 -15.43 -5.61
CA HIS A 258 32.40 -15.19 -4.49
C HIS A 258 32.39 -16.32 -3.45
N GLY A 259 31.77 -17.46 -3.77
CA GLY A 259 31.74 -18.66 -2.92
C GLY A 259 31.08 -18.43 -1.56
N ARG A 260 30.04 -17.57 -1.51
CA ARG A 260 29.24 -17.34 -0.32
C ARG A 260 27.95 -18.15 -0.38
N HIS A 261 27.41 -18.46 0.78
CA HIS A 261 26.11 -19.11 0.93
C HIS A 261 25.02 -18.10 1.21
N VAL A 262 23.84 -18.33 0.65
CA VAL A 262 22.67 -17.45 0.79
C VAL A 262 21.64 -18.08 1.71
N THR A 263 20.97 -17.30 2.54
CA THR A 263 19.75 -17.72 3.24
C THR A 263 18.70 -16.61 3.19
N PHE A 264 17.43 -17.02 3.13
CA PHE A 264 16.29 -16.11 3.14
C PHE A 264 15.80 -15.84 4.57
N VAL A 265 15.52 -14.58 4.91
CA VAL A 265 15.09 -14.14 6.23
C VAL A 265 13.79 -13.36 6.13
N GLY A 266 12.75 -13.82 6.83
CA GLY A 266 11.39 -13.27 6.78
C GLY A 266 10.42 -14.19 6.05
N ARG A 267 9.20 -14.32 6.60
CA ARG A 267 8.18 -15.27 6.11
C ARG A 267 7.82 -15.07 4.65
N SER A 268 7.53 -13.83 4.27
CA SER A 268 7.19 -13.48 2.88
C SER A 268 8.36 -13.71 1.92
N MET A 269 9.62 -13.42 2.33
CA MET A 269 10.80 -13.68 1.51
C MET A 269 10.96 -15.17 1.23
N VAL A 270 10.87 -16.01 2.26
CA VAL A 270 10.98 -17.48 2.12
C VAL A 270 9.86 -18.02 1.23
N ARG A 271 8.62 -17.58 1.46
CA ARG A 271 7.45 -18.02 0.68
C ARG A 271 7.58 -17.62 -0.80
N ASN A 272 7.78 -16.35 -1.08
CA ASN A 272 7.77 -15.83 -2.45
C ASN A 272 8.97 -16.34 -3.27
N MET A 273 10.15 -16.45 -2.67
CA MET A 273 11.32 -17.01 -3.34
C MET A 273 11.19 -18.54 -3.53
N GLY A 274 10.47 -19.22 -2.64
CA GLY A 274 10.07 -20.62 -2.83
C GLY A 274 9.22 -20.80 -4.09
N VAL A 275 8.15 -20.00 -4.21
CA VAL A 275 7.28 -19.97 -5.41
C VAL A 275 8.08 -19.62 -6.68
N ALA A 276 8.91 -18.58 -6.62
CA ALA A 276 9.73 -18.18 -7.77
C ALA A 276 10.67 -19.29 -8.24
N ARG A 277 11.27 -20.03 -7.31
CA ARG A 277 12.16 -21.16 -7.62
C ARG A 277 11.39 -22.35 -8.22
N GLU A 278 10.23 -22.70 -7.65
CA GLU A 278 9.39 -23.80 -8.14
C GLU A 278 8.89 -23.55 -9.57
N LEU A 279 8.58 -22.31 -9.89
CA LEU A 279 8.10 -21.90 -11.22
C LEU A 279 9.22 -21.59 -12.21
N GLY A 280 10.50 -21.60 -11.78
CA GLY A 280 11.65 -21.35 -12.64
C GLY A 280 12.00 -19.86 -12.85
N PHE A 281 11.34 -18.93 -12.13
CA PHE A 281 11.67 -17.49 -12.15
C PHE A 281 12.91 -17.16 -11.32
N LEU A 282 13.31 -18.03 -10.38
CA LEU A 282 14.52 -17.89 -9.59
C LEU A 282 15.41 -19.12 -9.75
N ARG A 283 16.59 -18.92 -10.29
CA ARG A 283 17.62 -19.95 -10.40
C ARG A 283 18.51 -19.94 -9.16
N VAL A 284 18.58 -21.08 -8.49
CA VAL A 284 19.44 -21.27 -7.30
C VAL A 284 20.43 -22.40 -7.59
N PRO A 285 21.74 -22.11 -7.74
CA PRO A 285 22.74 -23.14 -7.93
C PRO A 285 22.84 -24.09 -6.74
N PRO A 286 23.18 -25.38 -6.96
CA PRO A 286 23.35 -26.35 -5.88
C PRO A 286 24.37 -25.88 -4.83
N GLY A 287 24.02 -25.98 -3.54
CA GLY A 287 24.89 -25.64 -2.43
C GLY A 287 25.01 -24.14 -2.12
N VAL A 288 24.41 -23.25 -2.91
CA VAL A 288 24.40 -21.80 -2.60
C VAL A 288 23.38 -21.47 -1.53
N LEU A 289 22.17 -22.00 -1.62
CA LEU A 289 21.12 -21.76 -0.61
C LEU A 289 21.28 -22.74 0.55
N VAL A 290 21.31 -22.22 1.76
CA VAL A 290 21.41 -22.97 3.02
C VAL A 290 20.30 -22.61 3.97
N ASP A 291 19.94 -23.54 4.86
CA ASP A 291 18.96 -23.26 5.91
C ASP A 291 19.52 -22.30 6.96
N MET A 292 18.66 -21.49 7.56
CA MET A 292 19.05 -20.52 8.60
C MET A 292 19.79 -21.19 9.79
N LYS A 293 19.42 -22.42 10.15
CA LYS A 293 20.08 -23.20 11.21
C LYS A 293 21.55 -23.54 10.92
N ASP A 294 21.92 -23.64 9.63
CA ASP A 294 23.27 -24.01 9.19
C ASP A 294 24.18 -22.78 9.08
N VAL A 295 23.60 -21.57 9.06
CA VAL A 295 24.35 -20.30 8.93
C VAL A 295 25.33 -20.09 10.08
N GLU A 296 24.96 -20.45 11.31
CA GLU A 296 25.81 -20.28 12.50
C GLU A 296 27.10 -21.10 12.43
N SER A 297 27.14 -22.17 11.62
CA SER A 297 28.32 -23.00 11.41
C SER A 297 29.29 -22.45 10.36
N LEU A 298 28.87 -21.44 9.59
CA LEU A 298 29.64 -20.86 8.50
C LEU A 298 30.46 -19.65 8.98
N PRO A 299 31.66 -19.42 8.42
CA PRO A 299 32.38 -18.18 8.64
C PRO A 299 31.59 -16.98 8.13
N ASP A 300 31.58 -15.87 8.86
CA ASP A 300 30.81 -14.67 8.53
C ASP A 300 31.03 -14.18 7.09
N ASN A 301 32.26 -14.20 6.62
CA ASN A 301 32.60 -13.79 5.24
C ASN A 301 32.11 -14.77 4.14
N ARG A 302 31.43 -15.85 4.52
CA ARG A 302 30.81 -16.82 3.61
C ARG A 302 29.30 -16.75 3.62
N VAL A 303 28.71 -15.78 4.31
CA VAL A 303 27.26 -15.67 4.51
C VAL A 303 26.69 -14.44 3.82
N VAL A 304 25.59 -14.64 3.09
CA VAL A 304 24.70 -13.58 2.57
C VAL A 304 23.28 -13.84 3.09
N LEU A 305 22.71 -12.87 3.75
CA LEU A 305 21.33 -12.91 4.22
C LEU A 305 20.47 -12.03 3.30
N ILE A 306 19.39 -12.56 2.73
CA ILE A 306 18.42 -11.77 1.95
C ILE A 306 17.16 -11.63 2.80
N SER A 307 16.81 -10.40 3.15
CA SER A 307 15.77 -10.14 4.16
C SER A 307 14.72 -9.13 3.71
N THR A 308 13.57 -9.16 4.38
CA THR A 308 12.55 -8.11 4.30
C THR A 308 12.88 -6.95 5.24
N GLY A 309 12.17 -5.82 5.10
CA GLY A 309 12.28 -4.68 6.00
C GLY A 309 13.02 -3.48 5.40
N SER A 310 13.09 -3.41 4.08
CA SER A 310 13.75 -2.31 3.38
C SER A 310 13.01 -0.97 3.52
N GLN A 311 11.75 -0.97 3.97
CA GLN A 311 10.93 0.22 4.23
C GLN A 311 10.87 0.60 5.73
N GLY A 312 11.61 -0.10 6.57
CA GLY A 312 11.65 0.19 7.99
C GLY A 312 10.43 -0.27 8.80
N GLU A 313 9.64 -1.18 8.23
CA GLU A 313 8.45 -1.75 8.88
C GLU A 313 8.82 -2.32 10.26
N PRO A 314 8.12 -1.94 11.34
CA PRO A 314 8.55 -2.22 12.72
C PRO A 314 8.77 -3.71 13.04
N LEU A 315 7.98 -4.59 12.46
CA LEU A 315 8.02 -6.04 12.70
C LEU A 315 8.84 -6.82 11.66
N SER A 316 9.43 -6.12 10.68
CA SER A 316 10.27 -6.74 9.65
C SER A 316 11.56 -7.31 10.21
N ALA A 317 12.17 -8.23 9.45
CA ALA A 317 13.41 -8.86 9.86
C ALA A 317 14.53 -7.85 10.07
N LEU A 318 14.72 -6.91 9.13
CA LEU A 318 15.78 -5.90 9.22
C LEU A 318 15.57 -4.94 10.40
N SER A 319 14.33 -4.46 10.64
CA SER A 319 14.02 -3.60 11.79
C SER A 319 14.32 -4.29 13.12
N ARG A 320 13.98 -5.57 13.24
CA ARG A 320 14.32 -6.37 14.41
C ARG A 320 15.83 -6.54 14.59
N MET A 321 16.59 -6.73 13.50
CA MET A 321 18.06 -6.79 13.56
C MET A 321 18.64 -5.44 14.03
N ALA A 322 18.17 -4.31 13.48
CA ALA A 322 18.61 -2.98 13.87
C ALA A 322 18.35 -2.66 15.33
N ASN A 323 17.22 -3.15 15.88
CA ASN A 323 16.81 -2.96 17.28
C ASN A 323 17.29 -4.07 18.23
N ARG A 324 18.11 -5.04 17.75
CA ARG A 324 18.57 -6.22 18.51
C ARG A 324 17.45 -7.10 19.07
N SER A 325 16.29 -7.08 18.47
CA SER A 325 15.14 -7.94 18.83
C SER A 325 14.95 -9.14 17.92
N HIS A 326 15.82 -9.32 16.91
CA HIS A 326 15.81 -10.53 16.09
C HIS A 326 16.40 -11.71 16.88
N HIS A 327 15.68 -12.84 16.89
CA HIS A 327 16.00 -13.97 17.77
C HIS A 327 17.26 -14.76 17.36
N GLN A 328 17.64 -14.74 16.07
CA GLN A 328 18.79 -15.50 15.55
C GLN A 328 19.93 -14.62 15.04
N ILE A 329 19.65 -13.39 14.59
CA ILE A 329 20.65 -12.57 13.92
C ILE A 329 20.95 -11.33 14.76
N ARG A 330 22.23 -11.16 15.13
CA ARG A 330 22.75 -9.95 15.77
C ARG A 330 23.73 -9.27 14.82
N ILE A 331 23.52 -7.98 14.58
CA ILE A 331 24.40 -7.16 13.74
C ILE A 331 25.76 -7.00 14.43
N ALA A 332 26.82 -7.19 13.65
CA ALA A 332 28.22 -7.04 14.05
C ALA A 332 28.92 -5.90 13.26
N ALA A 333 30.02 -5.40 13.79
CA ALA A 333 30.75 -4.28 13.19
C ALA A 333 31.36 -4.59 11.81
N GLN A 334 31.54 -5.87 11.47
CA GLN A 334 32.07 -6.29 10.18
C GLN A 334 30.98 -6.56 9.13
N ASP A 335 29.70 -6.51 9.51
CA ASP A 335 28.58 -6.74 8.60
C ASP A 335 28.43 -5.58 7.62
N THR A 336 28.05 -5.90 6.40
CA THR A 336 27.62 -4.93 5.41
C THR A 336 26.12 -5.12 5.15
N VAL A 337 25.34 -4.07 5.34
CA VAL A 337 23.90 -4.09 5.11
C VAL A 337 23.56 -3.24 3.88
N VAL A 338 22.88 -3.83 2.90
CA VAL A 338 22.44 -3.16 1.68
C VAL A 338 20.92 -2.98 1.75
N LEU A 339 20.45 -1.73 1.69
CA LEU A 339 19.03 -1.43 1.48
C LEU A 339 18.79 -1.29 -0.01
N ALA A 340 18.34 -2.36 -0.64
CA ALA A 340 18.18 -2.49 -2.09
C ALA A 340 16.75 -2.14 -2.54
N SER A 341 16.20 -1.04 -2.03
CA SER A 341 14.89 -0.46 -2.41
C SER A 341 14.97 1.06 -2.46
N SER A 342 14.02 1.71 -3.14
CA SER A 342 13.75 3.13 -2.91
C SER A 342 12.91 3.33 -1.66
N LEU A 343 12.97 4.53 -1.12
CA LEU A 343 12.04 4.97 -0.08
C LEU A 343 10.66 5.15 -0.70
N ILE A 344 9.67 4.54 -0.10
CA ILE A 344 8.26 4.89 -0.35
C ILE A 344 8.00 6.19 0.41
N PRO A 345 7.37 7.20 -0.20
CA PRO A 345 7.01 8.43 0.50
C PRO A 345 6.27 8.14 1.81
N GLY A 346 6.64 8.86 2.89
CA GLY A 346 6.12 8.62 4.24
C GLY A 346 6.95 7.67 5.10
N ASN A 347 7.79 6.81 4.53
CA ASN A 347 8.62 5.84 5.27
C ASN A 347 10.03 6.35 5.62
N GLU A 348 10.39 7.58 5.25
CA GLU A 348 11.74 8.12 5.41
C GLU A 348 12.25 7.99 6.83
N ASN A 349 11.45 8.43 7.81
CA ASN A 349 11.83 8.40 9.22
C ASN A 349 12.02 6.96 9.74
N ALA A 350 11.20 6.01 9.28
CA ALA A 350 11.30 4.61 9.66
C ALA A 350 12.59 4.00 9.11
N VAL A 351 12.90 4.23 7.84
CA VAL A 351 14.11 3.74 7.19
C VAL A 351 15.37 4.36 7.80
N TYR A 352 15.39 5.68 8.05
CA TYR A 352 16.54 6.30 8.71
C TYR A 352 16.75 5.83 10.15
N ARG A 353 15.70 5.50 10.90
CA ARG A 353 15.84 4.83 12.20
C ARG A 353 16.53 3.49 12.08
N VAL A 354 16.19 2.68 11.08
CA VAL A 354 16.85 1.40 10.81
C VAL A 354 18.31 1.62 10.43
N ILE A 355 18.62 2.53 9.50
CA ILE A 355 20.00 2.87 9.10
C ILE A 355 20.82 3.29 10.33
N ASN A 356 20.30 4.18 11.15
CA ASN A 356 20.97 4.66 12.37
C ASN A 356 21.18 3.51 13.38
N GLY A 357 20.19 2.63 13.54
CA GLY A 357 20.31 1.44 14.39
C GLY A 357 21.43 0.51 13.92
N LEU A 358 21.49 0.20 12.65
CA LEU A 358 22.54 -0.64 12.05
C LEU A 358 23.92 0.00 12.17
N SER A 359 24.03 1.29 11.85
CA SER A 359 25.28 2.05 11.94
C SER A 359 25.79 2.15 13.39
N ARG A 360 24.89 2.28 14.37
CA ARG A 360 25.22 2.28 15.80
C ARG A 360 25.93 0.98 16.24
N TRP A 361 25.60 -0.14 15.59
CA TRP A 361 26.25 -1.44 15.84
C TRP A 361 27.54 -1.64 15.04
N GLY A 362 27.96 -0.62 14.29
CA GLY A 362 29.21 -0.61 13.53
C GLY A 362 29.10 -1.20 12.12
N ALA A 363 27.91 -1.63 11.67
CA ALA A 363 27.73 -2.14 10.33
C ALA A 363 27.94 -1.07 9.26
N ARG A 364 28.54 -1.45 8.13
CA ARG A 364 28.58 -0.63 6.93
C ARG A 364 27.20 -0.67 6.26
N VAL A 365 26.53 0.48 6.15
CA VAL A 365 25.21 0.55 5.49
C VAL A 365 25.35 1.16 4.11
N VAL A 366 24.87 0.42 3.08
CA VAL A 366 24.85 0.82 1.67
C VAL A 366 23.38 1.00 1.25
N HIS A 367 23.01 2.19 0.81
CA HIS A 367 21.66 2.54 0.38
C HIS A 367 21.69 3.46 -0.84
N LYS A 368 20.54 3.77 -1.45
CA LYS A 368 20.42 4.57 -2.69
C LYS A 368 21.18 5.91 -2.64
N GLY A 369 21.33 6.51 -1.45
CA GLY A 369 22.07 7.78 -1.28
C GLY A 369 23.58 7.65 -1.38
N VAL A 370 24.16 6.44 -1.31
CA VAL A 370 25.62 6.21 -1.33
C VAL A 370 26.07 5.30 -2.48
N ALA A 371 25.18 4.48 -3.03
CA ALA A 371 25.50 3.63 -4.18
C ALA A 371 24.22 3.29 -4.97
N LYS A 372 24.36 2.94 -6.25
CA LYS A 372 23.24 2.56 -7.13
C LYS A 372 22.79 1.12 -6.81
N VAL A 373 22.07 0.95 -5.73
CA VAL A 373 21.57 -0.37 -5.25
C VAL A 373 20.10 -0.62 -5.57
N HIS A 374 19.44 0.33 -6.25
CA HIS A 374 18.04 0.23 -6.63
C HIS A 374 17.77 1.01 -7.93
N VAL A 375 16.83 0.49 -8.71
CA VAL A 375 16.16 1.19 -9.83
C VAL A 375 14.65 1.04 -9.66
N SER A 376 13.90 2.02 -10.18
CA SER A 376 12.43 1.97 -10.13
C SER A 376 11.86 0.88 -11.03
N GLY A 377 10.69 0.37 -10.66
CA GLY A 377 9.87 -0.50 -11.49
C GLY A 377 8.92 0.25 -12.43
N HIS A 378 8.80 1.59 -12.29
CA HIS A 378 7.81 2.42 -12.97
C HIS A 378 8.47 3.30 -14.04
N ALA A 379 7.74 3.51 -15.15
CA ALA A 379 8.18 4.29 -16.29
C ALA A 379 8.40 5.77 -15.94
N SER A 380 9.56 6.31 -16.33
CA SER A 380 9.85 7.74 -16.25
C SER A 380 9.24 8.52 -17.42
N ALA A 381 9.30 9.85 -17.37
CA ALA A 381 8.71 10.76 -18.38
C ALA A 381 9.07 10.38 -19.83
N GLY A 382 10.34 10.01 -20.09
CA GLY A 382 10.77 9.60 -21.43
C GLY A 382 10.10 8.31 -21.92
N GLU A 383 9.91 7.34 -21.03
CA GLU A 383 9.25 6.07 -21.34
C GLU A 383 7.74 6.28 -21.53
N LEU A 384 7.10 7.16 -20.74
CA LEU A 384 5.71 7.55 -20.92
C LEU A 384 5.48 8.26 -22.26
N LEU A 385 6.40 9.12 -22.70
CA LEU A 385 6.35 9.70 -24.04
C LEU A 385 6.44 8.66 -25.15
N TYR A 386 7.27 7.60 -24.99
CA TYR A 386 7.30 6.49 -25.94
C TYR A 386 5.98 5.72 -25.97
N LEU A 387 5.40 5.43 -24.81
CA LEU A 387 4.09 4.76 -24.72
C LEU A 387 3.01 5.60 -25.43
N LEU A 388 2.89 6.89 -25.08
CA LEU A 388 1.89 7.80 -25.64
C LEU A 388 2.04 7.94 -27.17
N ASN A 389 3.27 8.04 -27.69
CA ASN A 389 3.52 8.13 -29.12
C ASN A 389 3.28 6.80 -29.87
N ALA A 390 3.53 5.65 -29.22
CA ALA A 390 3.26 4.34 -29.81
C ALA A 390 1.75 4.05 -29.84
N THR A 391 1.04 4.35 -28.77
CA THR A 391 -0.38 4.03 -28.58
C THR A 391 -1.32 5.08 -29.20
N ARG A 392 -0.92 6.36 -29.26
CA ARG A 392 -1.71 7.49 -29.79
C ARG A 392 -3.17 7.45 -29.33
N PRO A 393 -3.44 7.40 -28.03
CA PRO A 393 -4.79 7.22 -27.51
C PRO A 393 -5.67 8.43 -27.77
N SER A 394 -6.97 8.21 -27.99
CA SER A 394 -7.96 9.28 -28.15
C SER A 394 -8.21 10.02 -26.84
N ASN A 395 -8.20 9.30 -25.70
CA ASN A 395 -8.31 9.86 -24.36
C ASN A 395 -7.26 9.22 -23.44
N VAL A 396 -6.81 9.96 -22.42
CA VAL A 396 -5.84 9.51 -21.42
C VAL A 396 -6.42 9.73 -20.02
N MET A 397 -6.33 8.72 -19.18
CA MET A 397 -6.63 8.78 -17.76
C MET A 397 -5.38 8.29 -17.00
N PRO A 398 -4.55 9.21 -16.48
CA PRO A 398 -3.44 8.85 -15.61
C PRO A 398 -3.94 8.10 -14.39
N VAL A 399 -3.33 6.95 -14.05
CA VAL A 399 -3.66 6.13 -12.87
C VAL A 399 -2.40 5.81 -12.07
N HIS A 400 -2.54 5.19 -10.92
CA HIS A 400 -1.44 4.74 -10.06
C HIS A 400 -0.46 5.87 -9.72
N GLY A 401 -0.88 6.80 -8.87
CA GLY A 401 -0.01 7.90 -8.45
C GLY A 401 -0.72 8.96 -7.62
N GLU A 402 0.07 9.71 -6.86
CA GLU A 402 -0.39 10.91 -6.19
C GLU A 402 -0.75 12.02 -7.21
N TRP A 403 -1.50 13.03 -6.78
CA TRP A 403 -1.94 14.12 -7.65
C TRP A 403 -0.82 14.80 -8.47
N ARG A 404 0.37 14.97 -7.90
CA ARG A 404 1.53 15.53 -8.61
C ARG A 404 1.96 14.63 -9.78
N HIS A 405 1.92 13.31 -9.61
CA HIS A 405 2.26 12.33 -10.65
C HIS A 405 1.20 12.32 -11.76
N LEU A 406 -0.09 12.28 -11.38
CA LEU A 406 -1.20 12.30 -12.35
C LEU A 406 -1.16 13.58 -13.20
N ARG A 407 -0.88 14.74 -12.60
CA ARG A 407 -0.75 16.01 -13.32
C ARG A 407 0.45 16.04 -14.25
N ALA A 408 1.61 15.54 -13.79
CA ALA A 408 2.80 15.46 -14.63
C ALA A 408 2.55 14.57 -15.86
N HIS A 409 1.90 13.41 -15.68
CA HIS A 409 1.53 12.52 -16.77
C HIS A 409 0.52 13.19 -17.74
N ALA A 410 -0.45 13.92 -17.22
CA ALA A 410 -1.40 14.68 -18.05
C ALA A 410 -0.70 15.72 -18.95
N GLU A 411 0.32 16.42 -18.44
CA GLU A 411 1.13 17.35 -19.23
C GLU A 411 1.95 16.61 -20.30
N LEU A 412 2.52 15.44 -19.99
CA LEU A 412 3.20 14.60 -20.99
C LEU A 412 2.23 14.17 -22.09
N ALA A 413 1.02 13.74 -21.75
CA ALA A 413 -0.02 13.39 -22.73
C ALA A 413 -0.38 14.58 -23.61
N HIS A 414 -0.54 15.76 -23.03
CA HIS A 414 -0.80 16.98 -23.79
C HIS A 414 0.34 17.33 -24.75
N LEU A 415 1.58 17.19 -24.33
CA LEU A 415 2.75 17.42 -25.17
C LEU A 415 2.83 16.49 -26.39
N THR A 416 2.27 15.27 -26.30
CA THR A 416 2.21 14.33 -27.43
C THR A 416 1.03 14.60 -28.38
N GLY A 417 0.22 15.63 -28.09
CA GLY A 417 -0.88 16.06 -28.96
C GLY A 417 -2.28 15.64 -28.50
N VAL A 418 -2.41 14.98 -27.32
CA VAL A 418 -3.73 14.70 -26.75
C VAL A 418 -4.37 16.02 -26.28
N PRO A 419 -5.57 16.38 -26.77
CA PRO A 419 -6.26 17.59 -26.34
C PRO A 419 -6.56 17.57 -24.83
N ARG A 420 -6.48 18.71 -24.15
CA ARG A 420 -6.71 18.78 -22.70
C ARG A 420 -8.09 18.27 -22.28
N GLU A 421 -9.11 18.48 -23.09
CA GLU A 421 -10.48 17.99 -22.89
C GLU A 421 -10.64 16.47 -23.09
N ARG A 422 -9.57 15.80 -23.52
CA ARG A 422 -9.46 14.34 -23.67
C ARG A 422 -8.57 13.71 -22.60
N ILE A 423 -8.06 14.50 -21.67
CA ILE A 423 -7.25 14.05 -20.54
C ILE A 423 -8.12 14.10 -19.28
N VAL A 424 -8.40 12.93 -18.71
CA VAL A 424 -9.27 12.80 -17.53
C VAL A 424 -8.41 12.69 -16.29
N LEU A 425 -8.42 13.72 -15.45
CA LEU A 425 -7.86 13.67 -14.11
C LEU A 425 -9.00 13.38 -13.12
N ALA A 426 -8.94 12.24 -12.46
CA ALA A 426 -9.97 11.78 -11.55
C ALA A 426 -9.38 11.43 -10.18
N GLU A 427 -10.25 11.26 -9.19
CA GLU A 427 -9.98 10.70 -7.87
C GLU A 427 -10.73 9.39 -7.72
N ASP A 428 -10.42 8.63 -6.68
CA ASP A 428 -11.15 7.40 -6.37
C ASP A 428 -12.64 7.67 -6.19
N GLY A 429 -13.47 6.81 -6.77
CA GLY A 429 -14.93 6.95 -6.78
C GLY A 429 -15.48 7.85 -7.88
N VAL A 430 -14.65 8.61 -8.60
CA VAL A 430 -15.10 9.38 -9.77
C VAL A 430 -15.48 8.44 -10.90
N VAL A 431 -16.64 8.70 -11.50
CA VAL A 431 -17.21 7.90 -12.58
C VAL A 431 -16.90 8.53 -13.92
N VAL A 432 -16.27 7.77 -14.79
CA VAL A 432 -15.90 8.18 -16.16
C VAL A 432 -16.64 7.30 -17.15
N ASP A 433 -17.45 7.90 -18.02
CA ASP A 433 -18.12 7.17 -19.11
C ASP A 433 -17.40 7.43 -20.44
N LEU A 434 -17.11 6.35 -21.18
CA LEU A 434 -16.65 6.39 -22.56
C LEU A 434 -17.85 6.18 -23.48
N VAL A 435 -18.21 7.25 -24.18
CA VAL A 435 -19.34 7.31 -25.11
C VAL A 435 -18.87 7.92 -26.42
N ASP A 436 -19.12 7.27 -27.54
CA ASP A 436 -18.75 7.75 -28.88
C ASP A 436 -17.30 8.22 -28.98
N GLY A 437 -16.36 7.44 -28.38
CA GLY A 437 -14.94 7.72 -28.38
C GLY A 437 -14.51 8.89 -27.51
N LYS A 438 -15.38 9.40 -26.60
CA LYS A 438 -15.05 10.45 -25.65
C LYS A 438 -15.21 9.95 -24.20
N ALA A 439 -14.13 10.04 -23.42
CA ALA A 439 -14.15 9.82 -21.98
C ALA A 439 -14.53 11.12 -21.25
N SER A 440 -15.51 11.05 -20.35
CA SER A 440 -16.01 12.23 -19.62
C SER A 440 -16.39 11.84 -18.18
N ILE A 441 -16.09 12.71 -17.21
CA ILE A 441 -16.57 12.58 -15.84
C ILE A 441 -18.08 12.85 -15.83
N VAL A 442 -18.86 11.91 -15.26
CA VAL A 442 -20.32 11.95 -15.25
C VAL A 442 -20.94 11.96 -13.86
N GLY A 443 -20.15 11.75 -12.82
CA GLY A 443 -20.60 11.69 -11.44
C GLY A 443 -19.56 11.04 -10.55
N ALA A 444 -19.97 10.68 -9.35
CA ALA A 444 -19.14 9.90 -8.45
C ALA A 444 -19.98 8.93 -7.60
N VAL A 445 -19.34 7.86 -7.10
CA VAL A 445 -19.89 6.89 -6.17
C VAL A 445 -19.19 7.02 -4.82
N PRO A 446 -19.85 6.65 -3.71
CA PRO A 446 -19.17 6.57 -2.42
C PRO A 446 -17.93 5.69 -2.53
N CYS A 447 -16.81 6.22 -2.13
CA CYS A 447 -15.53 5.53 -2.08
C CYS A 447 -14.72 6.06 -0.92
N GLY A 448 -14.24 5.18 -0.05
CA GLY A 448 -13.50 5.55 1.15
C GLY A 448 -12.43 4.53 1.49
N TYR A 449 -11.77 4.74 2.63
CA TYR A 449 -10.85 3.77 3.20
C TYR A 449 -11.62 2.76 4.05
N VAL A 450 -11.38 1.48 3.79
CA VAL A 450 -11.86 0.39 4.64
C VAL A 450 -10.67 -0.15 5.43
N PHE A 451 -10.60 0.20 6.70
CA PHE A 451 -9.48 -0.16 7.56
C PHE A 451 -9.56 -1.61 8.04
N VAL A 452 -8.41 -2.28 8.06
CA VAL A 452 -8.23 -3.60 8.67
C VAL A 452 -7.40 -3.43 9.95
N ASP A 453 -7.93 -3.89 11.07
CA ASP A 453 -7.29 -3.90 12.38
C ASP A 453 -7.37 -5.32 12.96
N GLY A 454 -6.28 -6.07 12.86
CA GLY A 454 -6.25 -7.48 13.24
C GLY A 454 -7.23 -8.34 12.45
N MET A 455 -8.32 -8.75 13.09
CA MET A 455 -9.37 -9.55 12.45
C MET A 455 -10.60 -8.73 12.02
N GLU A 456 -10.69 -7.48 12.44
CA GLU A 456 -11.80 -6.58 12.17
C GLU A 456 -11.59 -5.84 10.84
N VAL A 457 -12.66 -5.70 10.06
CA VAL A 457 -12.64 -5.07 8.73
C VAL A 457 -13.77 -4.06 8.64
N GLY A 458 -13.41 -2.76 8.51
CA GLY A 458 -14.37 -1.67 8.35
C GLY A 458 -14.98 -1.13 9.66
N ASP A 459 -14.63 -1.69 10.82
CA ASP A 459 -15.17 -1.23 12.12
C ASP A 459 -14.45 0.01 12.65
N VAL A 460 -13.23 0.27 12.18
CA VAL A 460 -12.47 1.47 12.54
C VAL A 460 -12.93 2.65 11.70
N THR A 461 -13.33 3.72 12.38
CA THR A 461 -13.76 4.98 11.74
C THR A 461 -12.69 6.07 11.90
N GLU A 462 -12.81 7.16 11.15
CA GLU A 462 -11.97 8.36 11.34
C GLU A 462 -12.03 8.90 12.78
N THR A 463 -13.18 8.78 13.45
CA THR A 463 -13.31 9.15 14.86
C THR A 463 -12.45 8.26 15.75
N THR A 464 -12.46 6.95 15.51
CA THR A 464 -11.63 5.99 16.24
C THR A 464 -10.14 6.26 16.03
N LEU A 465 -9.73 6.58 14.80
CA LEU A 465 -8.34 6.95 14.49
C LEU A 465 -7.93 8.24 15.18
N LYS A 466 -8.81 9.25 15.18
CA LYS A 466 -8.58 10.51 15.90
C LYS A 466 -8.39 10.27 17.39
N ASP A 467 -9.21 9.42 17.99
CA ASP A 467 -9.10 9.05 19.41
C ASP A 467 -7.76 8.33 19.68
N ARG A 468 -7.35 7.38 18.84
CA ARG A 468 -6.06 6.69 18.96
C ARG A 468 -4.87 7.66 18.87
N ARG A 469 -4.92 8.64 17.95
CA ARG A 469 -3.90 9.69 17.85
C ARG A 469 -3.82 10.53 19.14
N ILE A 470 -4.96 11.01 19.64
CA ILE A 470 -5.01 11.79 20.89
C ILE A 470 -4.47 10.96 22.06
N LEU A 471 -4.87 9.69 22.16
CA LEU A 471 -4.39 8.79 23.21
C LEU A 471 -2.86 8.56 23.11
N GLY A 472 -2.32 8.42 21.90
CA GLY A 472 -0.89 8.23 21.66
C GLY A 472 -0.05 9.49 21.95
N ASP A 473 -0.51 10.65 21.53
CA ASP A 473 0.24 11.91 21.60
C ASP A 473 0.10 12.60 22.95
N GLU A 474 -1.10 12.62 23.51
CA GLU A 474 -1.48 13.43 24.66
C GLU A 474 -1.80 12.61 25.92
N GLY A 475 -2.11 11.32 25.75
CA GLY A 475 -2.58 10.45 26.83
C GLY A 475 -4.04 10.68 27.20
N PHE A 476 -4.47 10.09 28.33
CA PHE A 476 -5.81 10.30 28.85
C PHE A 476 -5.83 10.57 30.34
N ILE A 477 -6.91 11.23 30.79
CA ILE A 477 -7.22 11.51 32.19
C ILE A 477 -8.64 11.00 32.46
N SER A 478 -8.80 10.06 33.40
CA SER A 478 -10.08 9.60 33.90
C SER A 478 -10.39 10.30 35.23
N VAL A 479 -11.61 10.80 35.38
CA VAL A 479 -12.10 11.39 36.61
C VAL A 479 -13.33 10.61 37.07
N THR A 480 -13.22 9.89 38.18
CA THR A 480 -14.30 9.09 38.74
C THR A 480 -14.88 9.79 39.97
N LEU A 481 -16.18 9.98 40.01
CA LEU A 481 -16.89 10.53 41.17
C LEU A 481 -18.28 9.92 41.33
N ALA A 482 -18.74 9.88 42.57
CA ALA A 482 -20.10 9.48 42.91
C ALA A 482 -20.92 10.71 43.35
N VAL A 483 -22.16 10.80 42.87
CA VAL A 483 -23.08 11.90 43.17
C VAL A 483 -24.41 11.37 43.68
N ASP A 484 -25.02 12.09 44.60
CA ASP A 484 -26.39 11.83 45.02
C ASP A 484 -27.36 12.14 43.88
N SER A 485 -28.16 11.17 43.49
CA SER A 485 -29.06 11.23 42.32
C SER A 485 -30.18 12.28 42.43
N VAL A 486 -30.46 12.78 43.64
CA VAL A 486 -31.52 13.77 43.89
C VAL A 486 -30.93 15.17 43.99
N THR A 487 -29.81 15.32 44.68
CA THR A 487 -29.24 16.64 45.00
C THR A 487 -28.08 17.04 44.09
N GLY A 488 -27.54 16.10 43.33
CA GLY A 488 -26.32 16.31 42.50
C GLY A 488 -25.04 16.53 43.28
N LYS A 489 -25.05 16.40 44.63
CA LYS A 489 -23.88 16.60 45.47
C LYS A 489 -22.91 15.44 45.38
N ILE A 490 -21.60 15.74 45.42
CA ILE A 490 -20.54 14.73 45.47
C ILE A 490 -20.65 13.97 46.79
N VAL A 491 -20.74 12.65 46.75
CA VAL A 491 -20.71 11.73 47.88
C VAL A 491 -19.45 10.87 47.93
N GLY A 492 -18.65 10.88 46.85
CA GLY A 492 -17.36 10.20 46.76
C GLY A 492 -16.50 10.65 45.59
N GLY A 493 -15.21 10.67 45.76
CA GLY A 493 -14.27 11.23 44.79
C GLY A 493 -14.12 12.75 44.92
N PRO A 494 -13.62 13.47 43.88
CA PRO A 494 -13.11 12.97 42.57
C PRO A 494 -11.80 12.20 42.70
N ASP A 495 -11.76 10.99 42.14
CA ASP A 495 -10.52 10.25 41.97
C ASP A 495 -10.02 10.42 40.52
N ILE A 496 -8.74 10.83 40.39
CA ILE A 496 -8.15 11.13 39.06
C ILE A 496 -7.05 10.12 38.77
N SER A 497 -7.17 9.45 37.64
CA SER A 497 -6.17 8.56 37.08
C SER A 497 -5.76 9.03 35.70
N ALA A 498 -4.47 8.96 35.38
CA ALA A 498 -3.94 9.33 34.07
C ALA A 498 -3.01 8.24 33.51
N ARG A 499 -2.93 8.15 32.19
CA ARG A 499 -1.92 7.37 31.48
C ARG A 499 -1.41 8.16 30.30
N GLY A 500 -0.07 8.12 30.07
CA GLY A 500 0.56 8.89 29.01
C GLY A 500 0.57 10.41 29.22
N PHE A 501 0.11 10.90 30.39
CA PHE A 501 0.05 12.32 30.71
C PHE A 501 1.01 12.69 31.86
N SER A 502 0.80 12.16 33.07
CA SER A 502 1.65 12.33 34.24
C SER A 502 1.59 11.09 35.13
N ASP A 503 2.73 10.71 35.70
CA ASP A 503 2.83 9.65 36.72
C ASP A 503 2.67 10.20 38.13
N ASP A 504 2.79 11.54 38.33
CA ASP A 504 2.63 12.22 39.61
C ASP A 504 1.15 12.47 39.89
N ARG A 505 0.60 11.72 40.84
CA ARG A 505 -0.81 11.87 41.28
C ARG A 505 -1.09 13.20 41.96
N SER A 506 -0.09 13.78 42.64
CA SER A 506 -0.26 15.07 43.34
C SER A 506 -0.41 16.24 42.36
N ALA A 507 0.01 16.07 41.11
CA ALA A 507 -0.18 17.06 40.06
C ALA A 507 -1.66 17.43 39.84
N PHE A 508 -2.58 16.52 40.20
CA PHE A 508 -4.01 16.71 40.00
C PHE A 508 -4.76 17.33 41.22
N ASP A 509 -4.09 17.53 42.36
CA ASP A 509 -4.76 18.08 43.57
C ASP A 509 -5.39 19.46 43.33
N PRO A 510 -4.78 20.40 42.58
CA PRO A 510 -5.42 21.68 42.28
C PRO A 510 -6.73 21.55 41.49
N VAL A 511 -6.81 20.63 40.55
CA VAL A 511 -8.03 20.48 39.74
C VAL A 511 -9.12 19.69 40.46
N LYS A 512 -8.79 18.83 41.43
CA LYS A 512 -9.79 18.19 42.31
C LYS A 512 -10.59 19.25 43.07
N ALA A 513 -9.89 20.20 43.70
CA ALA A 513 -10.53 21.30 44.40
C ALA A 513 -11.43 22.17 43.49
N LEU A 514 -11.01 22.39 42.24
CA LEU A 514 -11.82 23.10 41.25
C LEU A 514 -13.08 22.32 40.84
N ILE A 515 -12.98 20.98 40.69
CA ILE A 515 -14.13 20.11 40.39
C ILE A 515 -15.14 20.16 41.56
N GLU A 516 -14.66 19.98 42.82
CA GLU A 516 -15.52 20.02 44.02
C GLU A 516 -16.26 21.33 44.13
N ALA A 517 -15.56 22.46 44.05
CA ALA A 517 -16.17 23.79 44.16
C ALA A 517 -17.22 24.09 43.09
N GLU A 518 -16.94 23.70 41.82
CA GLU A 518 -17.89 23.98 40.74
C GLU A 518 -19.09 23.03 40.74
N LEU A 519 -18.91 21.77 41.15
CA LEU A 519 -20.05 20.84 41.29
C LEU A 519 -20.93 21.17 42.50
N ASP A 520 -20.37 21.64 43.62
CA ASP A 520 -21.16 22.15 44.74
C ASP A 520 -22.00 23.35 44.32
N ARG A 521 -21.47 24.26 43.50
CA ARG A 521 -22.22 25.37 42.93
C ARG A 521 -23.37 24.88 42.02
N ALA A 522 -23.05 23.94 41.10
CA ALA A 522 -24.02 23.39 40.16
C ALA A 522 -25.15 22.63 40.88
N ALA A 523 -24.84 21.88 41.93
CA ALA A 523 -25.84 21.22 42.78
C ALA A 523 -26.75 22.25 43.47
N GLY A 524 -26.21 23.40 43.95
CA GLY A 524 -26.98 24.52 44.47
C GLY A 524 -27.92 25.19 43.45
N GLU A 525 -27.60 25.06 42.16
CA GLU A 525 -28.44 25.52 41.03
C GLU A 525 -29.41 24.43 40.53
N GLY A 526 -29.44 23.26 41.19
CA GLY A 526 -30.34 22.14 40.87
C GLY A 526 -29.88 21.21 39.77
N VAL A 527 -28.59 21.21 39.40
CA VAL A 527 -28.02 20.27 38.43
C VAL A 527 -27.71 18.94 39.14
N ALA A 528 -28.48 17.89 38.83
CA ALA A 528 -28.29 16.54 39.36
C ALA A 528 -28.06 15.48 38.28
N ASP A 529 -28.21 15.82 37.00
CA ASP A 529 -28.06 14.90 35.88
C ASP A 529 -26.60 14.52 35.65
N ALA A 530 -26.30 13.22 35.67
CA ALA A 530 -24.94 12.69 35.55
C ALA A 530 -24.22 13.11 34.23
N HIS A 531 -24.97 13.25 33.13
CA HIS A 531 -24.41 13.66 31.86
C HIS A 531 -23.95 15.13 31.89
N GLN A 532 -24.74 16.02 32.48
CA GLN A 532 -24.38 17.44 32.64
C GLN A 532 -23.21 17.61 33.61
N ILE A 533 -23.15 16.80 34.67
CA ILE A 533 -22.02 16.76 35.61
C ILE A 533 -20.76 16.29 34.87
N ALA A 534 -20.83 15.22 34.10
CA ALA A 534 -19.71 14.72 33.31
C ALA A 534 -19.20 15.77 32.32
N GLN A 535 -20.07 16.48 31.60
CA GLN A 535 -19.69 17.59 30.72
C GLN A 535 -19.00 18.73 31.47
N THR A 536 -19.47 19.06 32.66
CA THR A 536 -18.89 20.09 33.53
C THR A 536 -17.48 19.70 33.97
N VAL A 537 -17.30 18.46 34.46
CA VAL A 537 -16.00 17.91 34.84
C VAL A 537 -15.03 17.94 33.64
N ARG A 538 -15.47 17.48 32.47
CA ARG A 538 -14.65 17.51 31.24
C ARG A 538 -14.17 18.92 30.91
N ARG A 539 -15.06 19.91 31.01
CA ARG A 539 -14.73 21.32 30.74
C ARG A 539 -13.74 21.90 31.75
N ILE A 540 -13.90 21.60 33.04
CA ILE A 540 -13.00 22.09 34.11
C ILE A 540 -11.62 21.51 33.91
N VAL A 541 -11.51 20.19 33.80
CA VAL A 541 -10.24 19.49 33.64
C VAL A 541 -9.56 19.90 32.33
N GLY A 542 -10.32 19.98 31.23
CA GLY A 542 -9.78 20.42 29.93
C GLY A 542 -9.20 21.82 29.95
N ARG A 543 -9.89 22.77 30.60
CA ARG A 543 -9.38 24.14 30.77
C ARG A 543 -8.13 24.15 31.63
N TRP A 544 -8.16 23.51 32.79
CA TRP A 544 -7.03 23.48 33.71
C TRP A 544 -5.80 22.84 33.06
N VAL A 545 -5.94 21.71 32.37
CA VAL A 545 -4.83 21.05 31.65
C VAL A 545 -4.27 21.97 30.55
N ASN A 546 -5.14 22.58 29.75
CA ASN A 546 -4.69 23.50 28.70
C ASN A 546 -3.96 24.70 29.26
N ASP A 547 -4.44 25.29 30.36
CA ASP A 547 -3.84 26.49 30.95
C ASP A 547 -2.53 26.18 31.67
N THR A 548 -2.43 25.02 32.34
CA THR A 548 -1.27 24.62 33.14
C THR A 548 -0.17 23.96 32.30
N TYR A 549 -0.55 23.06 31.37
CA TYR A 549 0.38 22.18 30.66
C TYR A 549 0.43 22.42 29.15
N ARG A 550 -0.47 23.23 28.59
CA ARG A 550 -0.60 23.45 27.13
C ARG A 550 -0.81 22.16 26.34
N ARG A 551 -1.51 21.20 26.94
CA ARG A 551 -1.81 19.87 26.38
C ARG A 551 -3.32 19.65 26.30
N ARG A 552 -3.75 18.67 25.49
CA ARG A 552 -5.18 18.36 25.26
C ARG A 552 -5.44 16.85 25.31
N PRO A 553 -5.19 16.19 26.45
CA PRO A 553 -5.44 14.75 26.59
C PRO A 553 -6.93 14.41 26.44
N MET A 554 -7.21 13.14 26.19
CA MET A 554 -8.58 12.65 26.27
C MET A 554 -9.05 12.65 27.71
N ILE A 555 -10.18 13.31 27.99
CA ILE A 555 -10.75 13.40 29.33
C ILE A 555 -12.01 12.55 29.39
N ILE A 556 -12.02 11.57 30.32
CA ILE A 556 -13.10 10.58 30.49
C ILE A 556 -13.67 10.71 31.89
N PRO A 557 -14.72 11.54 32.10
CA PRO A 557 -15.45 11.60 33.36
C PRO A 557 -16.32 10.35 33.49
N VAL A 558 -16.27 9.73 34.66
CA VAL A 558 -17.14 8.61 35.07
C VAL A 558 -17.94 9.09 36.28
N VAL A 559 -19.21 9.38 36.08
CA VAL A 559 -20.15 9.83 37.16
C VAL A 559 -21.04 8.66 37.49
N VAL A 560 -21.04 8.27 38.76
CA VAL A 560 -21.90 7.21 39.31
C VAL A 560 -22.96 7.85 40.17
N GLU A 561 -24.24 7.64 39.84
CA GLU A 561 -25.39 8.07 40.66
C GLU A 561 -25.63 7.04 41.77
N VAL A 562 -25.80 7.53 43.02
CA VAL A 562 -26.04 6.71 44.20
C VAL A 562 -27.22 7.26 45.00
#